data_5f844eecb1fc675b9e07d3ad21a82544
#
_entry.id   5f844eecb1fc675b9e07d3ad21a82544
#
_cell.length_a   1.000
_cell.length_b   1.000
_cell.length_c   1.000
_cell.angle_alpha   90.00
_cell.angle_beta   90.00
_cell.angle_gamma   90.00
#
_symmetry.space_group_name_H-M   'P 1'
#
loop_
_entity.id
_entity.type
_entity.pdbx_description
1 polymer ?
#
loop_
_entity_poly.entity_id
_entity_poly.type
_entity_poly.pdbx_seq_one_letter_code
_entity_poly.pdbx_strand_id
1 'polypeptide(L)'
;VPTICIARQEKADIAALARARGWNDIVVKPTIGGGGYRTYRFPLDELPRYSGEIEQTLADRGVLVQPFLPEILNGELSLLFFDGVYSHAALKRPKAGDYRVQFQYGGTNENVEVGEDLVAQARACIVHAPALPVYARVDGVVKDGKFLLMELEVFEPLMFLSRHPEAPGRFARAVRDRLPK
;
A
#
# COMPACT_ATOMS: atom_id res chain seq x y z
N VAL A 1 3.15 -8.44 0.36
CA VAL A 1 4.61 -8.25 0.23
C VAL A 1 5.30 -8.86 1.45
N PRO A 2 6.40 -9.62 1.29
CA PRO A 2 7.20 -10.08 2.44
C PRO A 2 7.67 -8.89 3.27
N THR A 3 7.49 -8.97 4.60
CA THR A 3 7.72 -7.82 5.48
C THR A 3 8.44 -8.27 6.75
N ILE A 4 9.44 -7.51 7.18
CA ILE A 4 10.00 -7.53 8.52
C ILE A 4 9.38 -6.35 9.26
N CYS A 5 8.76 -6.61 10.40
CA CYS A 5 8.25 -5.59 11.30
C CYS A 5 9.21 -5.45 12.48
N ILE A 6 9.72 -4.24 12.70
CA ILE A 6 10.57 -3.89 13.84
C ILE A 6 9.75 -2.95 14.72
N ALA A 7 9.56 -3.33 15.97
CA ALA A 7 8.77 -2.55 16.92
C ALA A 7 9.45 -1.23 17.29
N ARG A 8 8.67 -0.30 17.80
CA ARG A 8 9.22 0.95 18.36
C ARG A 8 10.29 0.64 19.40
N GLN A 9 11.45 1.32 19.30
CA GLN A 9 12.61 1.17 20.18
C GLN A 9 13.26 -0.23 20.19
N GLU A 10 12.83 -1.13 19.34
CA GLU A 10 13.48 -2.43 19.14
C GLU A 10 14.82 -2.25 18.43
N LYS A 11 15.86 -2.92 18.95
CA LYS A 11 17.15 -2.99 18.30
C LYS A 11 17.19 -4.20 17.36
N ALA A 12 17.39 -3.95 16.08
CA ALA A 12 17.46 -5.00 15.06
C ALA A 12 18.59 -4.72 14.07
N ASP A 13 19.30 -5.75 13.69
CA ASP A 13 20.23 -5.68 12.55
C ASP A 13 19.46 -5.85 11.25
N ILE A 14 18.99 -4.72 10.70
CA ILE A 14 18.23 -4.69 9.43
C ILE A 14 19.03 -5.33 8.30
N ALA A 15 20.35 -5.10 8.26
CA ALA A 15 21.20 -5.64 7.19
C ALA A 15 21.27 -7.18 7.27
N ALA A 16 21.48 -7.74 8.45
CA ALA A 16 21.48 -9.20 8.63
C ALA A 16 20.12 -9.82 8.30
N LEU A 17 19.04 -9.20 8.75
CA LEU A 17 17.66 -9.67 8.50
C LEU A 17 17.28 -9.64 7.02
N ALA A 18 17.69 -8.61 6.28
CA ALA A 18 17.46 -8.49 4.85
C ALA A 18 18.32 -9.48 4.06
N ARG A 19 19.61 -9.59 4.38
CA ARG A 19 20.53 -10.56 3.73
C ARG A 19 20.07 -12.00 3.91
N ALA A 20 19.60 -12.38 5.08
CA ALA A 20 19.08 -13.72 5.35
C ALA A 20 17.86 -14.07 4.47
N ARG A 21 17.21 -13.06 3.87
CA ARG A 21 16.08 -13.21 2.93
C ARG A 21 16.46 -12.99 1.47
N GLY A 22 17.74 -12.71 1.18
CA GLY A 22 18.21 -12.41 -0.16
C GLY A 22 17.77 -11.04 -0.69
N TRP A 23 17.42 -10.09 0.18
CA TRP A 23 16.98 -8.76 -0.23
C TRP A 23 18.18 -7.81 -0.39
N ASN A 24 18.41 -7.36 -1.62
CA ASN A 24 19.52 -6.48 -1.96
C ASN A 24 19.08 -5.02 -2.21
N ASP A 25 17.80 -4.80 -2.50
CA ASP A 25 17.17 -3.49 -2.67
C ASP A 25 15.94 -3.48 -1.77
N ILE A 26 15.90 -2.56 -0.82
CA ILE A 26 14.89 -2.57 0.23
C ILE A 26 14.12 -1.25 0.29
N VAL A 27 12.89 -1.37 0.80
CA VAL A 27 12.08 -0.23 1.21
C VAL A 27 11.94 -0.27 2.72
N VAL A 28 12.24 0.84 3.38
CA VAL A 28 12.01 1.04 4.81
C VAL A 28 10.96 2.14 4.97
N LYS A 29 9.91 1.85 5.73
CA LYS A 29 8.81 2.80 5.96
C LYS A 29 8.28 2.67 7.40
N PRO A 30 7.69 3.73 7.99
CA PRO A 30 7.10 3.63 9.32
C PRO A 30 5.89 2.71 9.33
N THR A 31 5.62 2.06 10.48
CA THR A 31 4.40 1.25 10.68
C THR A 31 3.12 2.08 10.68
N ILE A 32 3.23 3.37 11.00
CA ILE A 32 2.14 4.35 10.96
C ILE A 32 2.62 5.54 10.16
N GLY A 33 2.01 5.78 9.01
CA GLY A 33 2.37 6.84 8.08
C GLY A 33 1.39 6.87 6.92
N GLY A 34 1.49 7.89 6.08
CA GLY A 34 0.68 8.03 4.87
C GLY A 34 1.41 8.90 3.84
N GLY A 35 0.99 8.83 2.58
CA GLY A 35 1.54 9.67 1.52
C GLY A 35 3.04 9.50 1.25
N GLY A 36 3.63 8.35 1.57
CA GLY A 36 5.07 8.12 1.41
C GLY A 36 5.95 8.81 2.46
N TYR A 37 5.37 9.28 3.56
CA TYR A 37 6.12 9.91 4.65
C TYR A 37 7.18 8.97 5.22
N ARG A 38 8.46 9.43 5.26
CA ARG A 38 9.62 8.66 5.72
C ARG A 38 9.74 7.27 5.07
N THR A 39 9.32 7.16 3.81
CA THR A 39 9.50 5.95 3.01
C THR A 39 10.76 6.09 2.17
N TYR A 40 11.72 5.23 2.41
CA TYR A 40 13.03 5.23 1.78
C TYR A 40 13.21 3.93 1.00
N ARG A 41 13.73 4.04 -0.22
CA ARG A 41 14.23 2.92 -1.03
C ARG A 41 15.72 3.09 -1.23
N PHE A 42 16.48 2.06 -1.01
CA PHE A 42 17.92 2.05 -1.23
C PHE A 42 18.47 0.62 -1.38
N PRO A 43 19.59 0.46 -2.11
CA PRO A 43 20.40 -0.75 -2.07
C PRO A 43 20.87 -1.03 -0.64
N LEU A 44 20.89 -2.30 -0.24
CA LEU A 44 21.17 -2.67 1.15
C LEU A 44 22.53 -2.21 1.67
N ASP A 45 23.52 -2.06 0.80
CA ASP A 45 24.84 -1.53 1.13
C ASP A 45 24.83 -0.02 1.46
N GLU A 46 23.79 0.70 1.04
CA GLU A 46 23.58 2.11 1.39
C GLU A 46 22.85 2.31 2.73
N LEU A 47 22.43 1.24 3.40
CA LEU A 47 21.72 1.34 4.72
C LEU A 47 22.43 2.27 5.72
N PRO A 48 23.78 2.31 5.82
CA PRO A 48 24.45 3.22 6.76
C PRO A 48 24.12 4.71 6.54
N ARG A 49 23.77 5.12 5.31
CA ARG A 49 23.39 6.50 4.98
C ARG A 49 22.02 6.89 5.54
N TYR A 50 21.16 5.90 5.79
CA TYR A 50 19.77 6.08 6.25
C TYR A 50 19.59 5.70 7.72
N SER A 51 20.67 5.28 8.41
CA SER A 51 20.58 4.79 9.79
C SER A 51 20.01 5.84 10.74
N GLY A 52 20.40 7.10 10.60
CA GLY A 52 19.90 8.19 11.45
C GLY A 52 18.40 8.43 11.30
N GLU A 53 17.88 8.44 10.07
CA GLU A 53 16.44 8.59 9.78
C GLU A 53 15.64 7.40 10.26
N ILE A 54 16.20 6.19 10.13
CA ILE A 54 15.56 4.95 10.60
C ILE A 54 15.53 4.95 12.13
N GLU A 55 16.62 5.28 12.81
CA GLU A 55 16.69 5.39 14.26
C GLU A 55 15.72 6.44 14.80
N GLN A 56 15.66 7.61 14.15
CA GLN A 56 14.69 8.65 14.51
C GLN A 56 13.25 8.15 14.33
N THR A 57 12.97 7.34 13.32
CA THR A 57 11.65 6.75 13.12
C THR A 57 11.36 5.71 14.21
N LEU A 58 12.32 4.85 14.53
CA LEU A 58 12.20 3.85 15.60
C LEU A 58 12.05 4.44 17.00
N ALA A 59 12.52 5.66 17.23
CA ALA A 59 12.29 6.35 18.51
C ALA A 59 10.80 6.64 18.74
N ASP A 60 10.06 6.96 17.66
CA ASP A 60 8.64 7.34 17.72
C ASP A 60 7.69 6.18 17.46
N ARG A 61 8.03 5.31 16.50
CA ARG A 61 7.15 4.25 15.98
C ARG A 61 7.99 3.09 15.43
N GLY A 62 7.36 1.96 15.14
CA GLY A 62 8.03 0.87 14.45
C GLY A 62 8.31 1.17 12.97
N VAL A 63 9.11 0.32 12.34
CA VAL A 63 9.36 0.35 10.90
C VAL A 63 9.03 -0.98 10.25
N LEU A 64 8.64 -0.92 8.99
CA LEU A 64 8.49 -2.05 8.09
C LEU A 64 9.67 -2.04 7.13
N VAL A 65 10.32 -3.19 6.97
CA VAL A 65 11.37 -3.42 5.98
C VAL A 65 10.85 -4.43 4.98
N GLN A 66 10.89 -4.10 3.70
CA GLN A 66 10.36 -4.90 2.60
C GLN A 66 11.36 -4.95 1.45
N PRO A 67 11.38 -5.99 0.62
CA PRO A 67 12.10 -5.93 -0.64
C PRO A 67 11.46 -4.88 -1.54
N PHE A 68 12.26 -4.18 -2.33
CA PHE A 68 11.71 -3.36 -3.38
C PHE A 68 11.09 -4.24 -4.47
N LEU A 69 9.87 -3.91 -4.87
CA LEU A 69 9.16 -4.60 -5.95
C LEU A 69 9.22 -3.74 -7.21
N PRO A 70 10.02 -4.11 -8.22
CA PRO A 70 10.13 -3.32 -9.45
C PRO A 70 8.81 -3.23 -10.22
N GLU A 71 7.86 -4.10 -9.95
CA GLU A 71 6.50 -4.09 -10.53
C GLU A 71 5.78 -2.76 -10.28
N ILE A 72 6.15 -2.02 -9.21
CA ILE A 72 5.61 -0.68 -8.91
C ILE A 72 5.85 0.32 -10.06
N LEU A 73 6.92 0.13 -10.82
CA LEU A 73 7.25 1.01 -11.97
C LEU A 73 6.24 0.86 -13.10
N ASN A 74 5.54 -0.27 -13.18
CA ASN A 74 4.43 -0.50 -14.12
C ASN A 74 3.09 0.04 -13.59
N GLY A 75 3.05 0.47 -12.34
CA GLY A 75 1.91 1.03 -11.64
C GLY A 75 1.43 0.19 -10.47
N GLU A 76 0.75 0.85 -9.56
CA GLU A 76 0.08 0.27 -8.39
C GLU A 76 -1.43 0.31 -8.59
N LEU A 77 -2.07 -0.83 -8.51
CA LEU A 77 -3.53 -0.94 -8.53
C LEU A 77 -4.10 -0.50 -7.19
N SER A 78 -5.13 0.34 -7.24
CA SER A 78 -5.99 0.69 -6.12
C SER A 78 -7.38 0.16 -6.39
N LEU A 79 -7.79 -0.90 -5.70
CA LEU A 79 -9.12 -1.49 -5.84
C LEU A 79 -10.03 -0.98 -4.72
N LEU A 80 -11.19 -0.44 -5.09
CA LEU A 80 -12.16 0.14 -4.18
C LEU A 80 -13.29 -0.86 -3.90
N PHE A 81 -13.55 -1.06 -2.62
CA PHE A 81 -14.63 -1.93 -2.14
C PHE A 81 -15.56 -1.13 -1.23
N PHE A 82 -16.86 -1.31 -1.41
CA PHE A 82 -17.89 -0.74 -0.53
C PHE A 82 -18.68 -1.90 0.06
N ASP A 83 -18.72 -1.98 1.39
CA ASP A 83 -19.33 -3.09 2.14
C ASP A 83 -18.82 -4.48 1.65
N GLY A 84 -17.52 -4.58 1.33
CA GLY A 84 -16.91 -5.79 0.81
C GLY A 84 -17.20 -6.09 -0.67
N VAL A 85 -18.01 -5.28 -1.35
CA VAL A 85 -18.33 -5.43 -2.77
C VAL A 85 -17.40 -4.58 -3.60
N TYR A 86 -16.77 -5.17 -4.63
CA TYR A 86 -15.92 -4.43 -5.57
C TYR A 86 -16.72 -3.36 -6.31
N SER A 87 -16.16 -2.19 -6.41
CA SER A 87 -16.77 -1.04 -7.07
C SER A 87 -16.04 -0.64 -8.34
N HIS A 88 -14.77 -0.33 -8.25
CA HIS A 88 -13.93 0.15 -9.36
C HIS A 88 -12.45 0.11 -8.96
N ALA A 89 -11.58 0.40 -9.92
CA ALA A 89 -10.15 0.50 -9.66
C ALA A 89 -9.53 1.71 -10.34
N ALA A 90 -8.39 2.14 -9.79
CA ALA A 90 -7.49 3.09 -10.40
C ALA A 90 -6.09 2.48 -10.48
N LEU A 91 -5.35 2.78 -11.55
CA LEU A 91 -3.93 2.47 -11.66
C LEU A 91 -3.15 3.75 -11.38
N LYS A 92 -2.32 3.73 -10.35
CA LYS A 92 -1.41 4.82 -9.98
C LYS A 92 -0.06 4.55 -10.63
N ARG A 93 0.44 5.48 -11.43
CA ARG A 93 1.77 5.37 -12.06
C ARG A 93 2.74 6.36 -11.45
N PRO A 94 3.98 5.94 -11.14
CA PRO A 94 4.99 6.86 -10.70
C PRO A 94 5.45 7.79 -11.86
N LYS A 95 5.98 8.95 -11.51
CA LYS A 95 6.70 9.80 -12.47
C LYS A 95 7.96 9.07 -12.95
N ALA A 96 8.37 9.33 -14.19
CA ALA A 96 9.64 8.81 -14.71
C ALA A 96 10.81 9.18 -13.78
N GLY A 97 11.57 8.17 -13.37
CA GLY A 97 12.71 8.32 -12.44
C GLY A 97 12.34 8.30 -10.96
N ASP A 98 11.08 8.12 -10.61
CA ASP A 98 10.60 7.88 -9.24
C ASP A 98 9.90 6.51 -9.14
N TYR A 99 9.74 5.99 -7.94
CA TYR A 99 8.95 4.77 -7.64
C TYR A 99 7.68 5.10 -6.85
N ARG A 100 7.59 6.33 -6.31
CA ARG A 100 6.44 6.79 -5.54
C ARG A 100 5.29 7.18 -6.47
N VAL A 101 4.15 6.58 -6.25
CA VAL A 101 2.96 6.76 -7.11
C VAL A 101 2.05 7.91 -6.66
N GLN A 102 2.33 8.52 -5.50
CA GLN A 102 1.50 9.57 -4.93
C GLN A 102 1.59 10.87 -5.74
N PHE A 103 0.47 11.59 -5.81
CA PHE A 103 0.32 12.80 -6.62
C PHE A 103 1.36 13.89 -6.29
N GLN A 104 1.71 14.07 -5.01
CA GLN A 104 2.71 15.06 -4.57
C GLN A 104 4.12 14.78 -5.11
N TYR A 105 4.39 13.56 -5.58
CA TYR A 105 5.66 13.19 -6.24
C TYR A 105 5.53 13.17 -7.76
N GLY A 106 4.41 13.68 -8.31
CA GLY A 106 4.16 13.75 -9.74
C GLY A 106 3.60 12.47 -10.33
N GLY A 107 3.11 11.55 -9.48
CA GLY A 107 2.37 10.37 -9.92
C GLY A 107 1.05 10.73 -10.62
N THR A 108 0.59 9.85 -11.49
CA THR A 108 -0.67 9.98 -12.22
C THR A 108 -1.61 8.83 -11.88
N ASN A 109 -2.90 9.07 -12.08
CA ASN A 109 -3.93 8.05 -11.86
C ASN A 109 -4.77 7.89 -13.14
N GLU A 110 -5.04 6.68 -13.54
CA GLU A 110 -5.93 6.36 -14.66
C GLU A 110 -6.97 5.31 -14.24
N ASN A 111 -8.12 5.30 -14.92
CA ASN A 111 -9.10 4.25 -14.73
C ASN A 111 -8.59 2.96 -15.36
N VAL A 112 -8.86 1.83 -14.72
CA VAL A 112 -8.45 0.51 -15.20
C VAL A 112 -9.52 -0.53 -14.90
N GLU A 113 -9.73 -1.42 -15.87
CA GLU A 113 -10.52 -2.64 -15.66
C GLU A 113 -9.62 -3.71 -15.07
N VAL A 114 -10.10 -4.38 -14.03
CA VAL A 114 -9.36 -5.42 -13.33
C VAL A 114 -10.12 -6.74 -13.44
N GLY A 115 -9.41 -7.79 -13.85
CA GLY A 115 -9.99 -9.12 -13.98
C GLY A 115 -10.48 -9.69 -12.64
N GLU A 116 -11.50 -10.54 -12.70
CA GLU A 116 -12.18 -11.11 -11.52
C GLU A 116 -11.22 -11.84 -10.56
N ASP A 117 -10.20 -12.52 -11.08
CA ASP A 117 -9.20 -13.22 -10.28
C ASP A 117 -8.40 -12.26 -9.39
N LEU A 118 -7.98 -11.11 -9.92
CA LEU A 118 -7.27 -10.10 -9.14
C LEU A 118 -8.19 -9.39 -8.16
N VAL A 119 -9.46 -9.15 -8.54
CA VAL A 119 -10.48 -8.62 -7.63
C VAL A 119 -10.71 -9.57 -6.45
N ALA A 120 -10.77 -10.89 -6.70
CA ALA A 120 -10.94 -11.89 -5.64
C ALA A 120 -9.73 -11.91 -4.71
N GLN A 121 -8.50 -11.85 -5.25
CA GLN A 121 -7.28 -11.80 -4.46
C GLN A 121 -7.21 -10.54 -3.59
N ALA A 122 -7.54 -9.37 -4.14
CA ALA A 122 -7.59 -8.12 -3.40
C ALA A 122 -8.67 -8.13 -2.30
N ARG A 123 -9.87 -8.65 -2.63
CA ARG A 123 -10.96 -8.80 -1.65
C ARG A 123 -10.55 -9.67 -0.46
N ALA A 124 -9.79 -10.73 -0.69
CA ALA A 124 -9.30 -11.61 0.38
C ALA A 124 -8.42 -10.88 1.41
N CYS A 125 -7.82 -9.73 1.05
CA CYS A 125 -7.04 -8.93 1.99
C CYS A 125 -7.92 -8.21 3.02
N ILE A 126 -9.19 -7.94 2.71
CA ILE A 126 -10.11 -7.17 3.58
C ILE A 126 -10.45 -7.94 4.86
N VAL A 127 -10.39 -9.28 4.84
CA VAL A 127 -10.67 -10.12 6.02
C VAL A 127 -9.70 -9.85 7.19
N HIS A 128 -8.54 -9.25 6.92
CA HIS A 128 -7.57 -8.86 7.95
C HIS A 128 -7.91 -7.56 8.66
N ALA A 129 -8.91 -6.81 8.20
CA ALA A 129 -9.46 -5.68 8.96
C ALA A 129 -10.20 -6.20 10.21
N PRO A 130 -10.19 -5.44 11.33
CA PRO A 130 -10.83 -5.87 12.59
C PRO A 130 -12.33 -6.16 12.46
N ALA A 131 -12.99 -5.53 11.49
CA ALA A 131 -14.38 -5.76 11.10
C ALA A 131 -14.53 -5.45 9.62
N LEU A 132 -15.63 -5.92 9.00
CA LEU A 132 -15.93 -5.56 7.61
C LEU A 132 -16.12 -4.04 7.49
N PRO A 133 -15.22 -3.31 6.81
CA PRO A 133 -15.33 -1.86 6.71
C PRO A 133 -16.44 -1.46 5.72
N VAL A 134 -17.04 -0.28 5.92
CA VAL A 134 -18.00 0.31 4.97
C VAL A 134 -17.34 0.57 3.62
N TYR A 135 -16.07 0.94 3.65
CA TYR A 135 -15.23 1.11 2.46
C TYR A 135 -13.82 0.61 2.72
N ALA A 136 -13.17 0.12 1.70
CA ALA A 136 -11.75 -0.21 1.71
C ALA A 136 -11.11 0.15 0.38
N ARG A 137 -9.86 0.61 0.44
CA ARG A 137 -8.97 0.67 -0.71
C ARG A 137 -7.85 -0.34 -0.49
N VAL A 138 -7.71 -1.24 -1.44
CA VAL A 138 -6.70 -2.29 -1.43
C VAL A 138 -5.67 -1.96 -2.50
N ASP A 139 -4.48 -1.56 -2.07
CA ASP A 139 -3.39 -1.13 -2.95
C ASP A 139 -2.37 -2.26 -3.13
N GLY A 140 -1.96 -2.49 -4.36
CA GLY A 140 -0.98 -3.52 -4.63
C GLY A 140 -0.45 -3.54 -6.05
N VAL A 141 0.58 -4.34 -6.25
CA VAL A 141 1.18 -4.61 -7.56
C VAL A 141 0.88 -6.03 -8.01
N VAL A 142 0.97 -6.27 -9.31
CA VAL A 142 0.78 -7.61 -9.87
C VAL A 142 2.12 -8.18 -10.29
N LYS A 143 2.45 -9.35 -9.78
CA LYS A 143 3.64 -10.14 -10.13
C LYS A 143 3.22 -11.56 -10.48
N ASP A 144 3.57 -12.01 -11.68
CA ASP A 144 3.27 -13.37 -12.15
C ASP A 144 1.79 -13.78 -11.96
N GLY A 145 0.86 -12.85 -12.25
CA GLY A 145 -0.58 -13.05 -12.08
C GLY A 145 -1.09 -13.01 -10.63
N LYS A 146 -0.21 -12.74 -9.65
CA LYS A 146 -0.55 -12.65 -8.23
C LYS A 146 -0.62 -11.19 -7.78
N PHE A 147 -1.68 -10.87 -7.04
CA PHE A 147 -1.81 -9.57 -6.38
C PHE A 147 -0.97 -9.56 -5.10
N LEU A 148 0.00 -8.65 -5.03
CA LEU A 148 0.85 -8.45 -3.86
C LEU A 148 0.39 -7.20 -3.13
N LEU A 149 -0.25 -7.39 -1.97
CA LEU A 149 -0.73 -6.29 -1.14
C LEU A 149 0.43 -5.38 -0.70
N MET A 150 0.30 -4.09 -0.98
CA MET A 150 1.20 -3.01 -0.53
C MET A 150 0.60 -2.25 0.66
N GLU A 151 -0.71 -1.97 0.61
CA GLU A 151 -1.43 -1.20 1.62
C GLU A 151 -2.92 -1.60 1.65
N LEU A 152 -3.50 -1.66 2.86
CA LEU A 152 -4.93 -1.80 3.07
C LEU A 152 -5.41 -0.56 3.81
N GLU A 153 -6.13 0.31 3.13
CA GLU A 153 -6.68 1.54 3.71
C GLU A 153 -8.17 1.39 3.99
N VAL A 154 -8.51 1.47 5.27
CA VAL A 154 -9.90 1.40 5.76
C VAL A 154 -10.30 2.67 6.51
N PHE A 155 -9.38 3.65 6.55
CA PHE A 155 -9.54 4.94 7.21
C PHE A 155 -9.06 6.06 6.27
N GLU A 156 -9.95 6.98 5.89
CA GLU A 156 -9.75 8.16 5.01
C GLU A 156 -9.02 7.94 3.65
N PRO A 157 -9.19 6.81 2.92
CA PRO A 157 -8.56 6.65 1.62
C PRO A 157 -9.13 7.63 0.58
N LEU A 158 -8.30 8.02 -0.40
CA LEU A 158 -8.82 8.61 -1.62
C LEU A 158 -9.59 7.55 -2.40
N MET A 159 -10.91 7.71 -2.50
CA MET A 159 -11.81 6.70 -3.08
C MET A 159 -12.04 6.84 -4.58
N PHE A 160 -11.42 7.78 -5.27
CA PHE A 160 -11.55 8.01 -6.72
C PHE A 160 -13.00 8.09 -7.23
N LEU A 161 -13.95 8.57 -6.41
CA LEU A 161 -15.39 8.54 -6.71
C LEU A 161 -15.75 9.26 -8.02
N SER A 162 -15.06 10.36 -8.34
CA SER A 162 -15.29 11.12 -9.58
C SER A 162 -14.84 10.41 -10.85
N ARG A 163 -14.10 9.32 -10.74
CA ARG A 163 -13.54 8.59 -11.88
C ARG A 163 -14.44 7.47 -12.39
N HIS A 164 -15.47 7.10 -11.65
CA HIS A 164 -16.44 6.09 -12.07
C HIS A 164 -17.87 6.58 -11.83
N PRO A 165 -18.73 6.66 -12.86
CA PRO A 165 -20.05 7.30 -12.77
C PRO A 165 -20.94 6.74 -11.67
N GLU A 166 -20.88 5.43 -11.41
CA GLU A 166 -21.70 4.77 -10.40
C GLU A 166 -21.10 4.74 -8.99
N ALA A 167 -19.80 5.07 -8.84
CA ALA A 167 -19.11 4.94 -7.57
C ALA A 167 -19.74 5.78 -6.44
N PRO A 168 -20.16 7.06 -6.67
CA PRO A 168 -20.82 7.83 -5.63
C PRO A 168 -22.12 7.18 -5.13
N GLY A 169 -22.92 6.64 -6.04
CA GLY A 169 -24.17 5.95 -5.69
C GLY A 169 -23.93 4.63 -4.95
N ARG A 170 -22.91 3.87 -5.34
CA ARG A 170 -22.51 2.63 -4.64
C ARG A 170 -22.03 2.94 -3.22
N PHE A 171 -21.18 3.97 -3.08
CA PHE A 171 -20.69 4.40 -1.76
C PHE A 171 -21.84 4.90 -0.87
N ALA A 172 -22.72 5.76 -1.39
CA ALA A 172 -23.87 6.26 -0.63
C ALA A 172 -24.79 5.13 -0.12
N ARG A 173 -25.02 4.10 -0.94
CA ARG A 173 -25.78 2.91 -0.51
C ARG A 173 -25.09 2.18 0.63
N ALA A 174 -23.79 1.90 0.50
CA ALA A 174 -23.03 1.21 1.54
C ALA A 174 -23.07 1.95 2.89
N VAL A 175 -22.95 3.28 2.86
CA VAL A 175 -23.07 4.11 4.07
C VAL A 175 -24.48 4.04 4.64
N ARG A 176 -25.51 4.28 3.82
CA ARG A 176 -26.93 4.25 4.26
C ARG A 176 -27.28 2.92 4.91
N ASP A 177 -26.85 1.80 4.34
CA ASP A 177 -27.25 0.47 4.80
C ASP A 177 -26.56 0.08 6.13
N ARG A 178 -25.56 0.87 6.58
CA ARG A 178 -24.88 0.75 7.88
C ARG A 178 -25.35 1.74 8.93
N LEU A 179 -26.18 2.70 8.56
CA LEU A 179 -26.74 3.65 9.55
C LEU A 179 -27.77 2.93 10.45
N PRO A 180 -27.80 3.28 11.74
CA PRO A 180 -28.88 2.81 12.63
C PRO A 180 -30.25 3.20 12.06
N LYS A 181 -31.20 2.27 12.13
CA LYS A 181 -32.59 2.53 11.79
C LYS A 181 -33.31 3.21 12.93
#